data_055d95e9cd0cdf80882d57275133536f
#
_entry.id   055d95e9cd0cdf80882d57275133536f
#
_cell.length_a   1.000
_cell.length_b   1.000
_cell.length_c   1.000
_cell.angle_alpha   90.00
_cell.angle_beta   90.00
_cell.angle_gamma   90.00
#
_symmetry.space_group_name_H-M   'P 1'
#
loop_
_entity.id
_entity.type
_entity.pdbx_description
1 polymer ?
#
loop_
_entity_poly.entity_id
_entity_poly.type
_entity_poly.pdbx_seq_one_letter_code
_entity_poly.pdbx_strand_id
1 'polypeptide(L)'
;MAATLQEILLAPDTRPKVVSDAFALIQQEMAEKSGISAAAVKLAYKTASTFAPGHIQHMINTLLPGMADQLQPFWADFNASGGSAFGDYLAKHGDVASEAMLSVTDARAAASKRPIIYRAYGTVRGGAAKHVQAALPRVGDLVMKYAY
;
A
#
# COMPACT_ATOMS: atom_id res chain seq x y z
N MET A 1 21.54 13.76 -5.58
CA MET A 1 20.72 12.54 -5.85
C MET A 1 19.59 12.47 -4.85
N ALA A 2 18.41 12.05 -5.33
CA ALA A 2 17.28 11.84 -4.42
C ALA A 2 17.53 10.65 -3.52
N ALA A 3 17.09 10.72 -2.28
CA ALA A 3 17.14 9.60 -1.35
C ALA A 3 16.23 8.46 -1.88
N THR A 4 16.58 7.23 -1.56
CA THR A 4 15.77 6.07 -1.92
C THR A 4 14.52 6.02 -1.02
N LEU A 5 13.49 5.30 -1.48
CA LEU A 5 12.29 5.10 -0.66
C LEU A 5 12.61 4.36 0.63
N GLN A 6 13.58 3.44 0.61
CA GLN A 6 14.05 2.78 1.82
C GLN A 6 14.57 3.79 2.84
N GLU A 7 15.40 4.73 2.39
CA GLU A 7 15.94 5.77 3.27
C GLU A 7 14.85 6.72 3.78
N ILE A 8 13.91 7.08 2.92
CA ILE A 8 12.84 8.03 3.25
C ILE A 8 11.85 7.43 4.23
N LEU A 9 11.36 6.22 3.95
CA LEU A 9 10.20 5.65 4.64
C LEU A 9 10.58 4.76 5.82
N LEU A 10 11.78 4.21 5.84
CA LEU A 10 12.18 3.23 6.84
C LEU A 10 13.17 3.77 7.88
N ALA A 11 13.48 5.07 7.84
CA ALA A 11 14.30 5.68 8.88
C ALA A 11 13.65 5.44 10.25
N PRO A 12 14.43 5.08 11.29
CA PRO A 12 13.86 4.69 12.59
C PRO A 12 12.87 5.68 13.19
N ASP A 13 13.13 6.98 13.02
CA ASP A 13 12.25 8.03 13.56
C ASP A 13 11.02 8.26 12.69
N THR A 14 11.10 7.90 11.42
CA THR A 14 10.06 8.17 10.41
C THR A 14 9.10 6.99 10.25
N ARG A 15 9.62 5.78 10.32
CA ARG A 15 8.85 4.55 10.03
C ARG A 15 7.55 4.45 10.82
N PRO A 16 7.50 4.69 12.14
CA PRO A 16 6.23 4.63 12.88
C PRO A 16 5.21 5.65 12.37
N LYS A 17 5.66 6.83 11.97
CA LYS A 17 4.79 7.88 11.42
C LYS A 17 4.24 7.47 10.06
N VAL A 18 5.06 6.84 9.23
CA VAL A 18 4.64 6.33 7.91
C VAL A 18 3.59 5.24 8.10
N VAL A 19 3.79 4.32 9.05
CA VAL A 19 2.82 3.27 9.34
C VAL A 19 1.48 3.88 9.79
N SER A 20 1.52 4.87 10.66
CA SER A 20 0.33 5.56 11.14
C SER A 20 -0.41 6.28 10.00
N ASP A 21 0.33 6.98 9.14
CA ASP A 21 -0.26 7.68 8.00
C ASP A 21 -0.83 6.70 6.96
N ALA A 22 -0.14 5.57 6.73
CA ALA A 22 -0.63 4.54 5.83
C ALA A 22 -1.92 3.90 6.36
N PHE A 23 -2.00 3.70 7.67
CA PHE A 23 -3.22 3.19 8.29
C PHE A 23 -4.38 4.16 8.10
N ALA A 24 -4.15 5.46 8.33
CA ALA A 24 -5.16 6.49 8.11
C ALA A 24 -5.60 6.56 6.64
N LEU A 25 -4.65 6.40 5.72
CA LEU A 25 -4.92 6.36 4.28
C LEU A 25 -5.84 5.19 3.94
N ILE A 26 -5.56 4.01 4.47
CA ILE A 26 -6.39 2.82 4.24
C ILE A 26 -7.80 3.04 4.78
N GLN A 27 -7.94 3.61 5.97
CA GLN A 27 -9.25 3.90 6.56
C GLN A 27 -10.03 4.89 5.68
N GLN A 28 -9.37 5.91 5.17
CA GLN A 28 -10.00 6.89 4.30
C GLN A 28 -10.46 6.26 2.98
N GLU A 29 -9.60 5.44 2.36
CA GLU A 29 -9.96 4.72 1.14
C GLU A 29 -11.14 3.79 1.37
N MET A 30 -11.17 3.08 2.50
CA MET A 30 -12.28 2.21 2.85
C MET A 30 -13.59 2.98 2.99
N ALA A 31 -13.56 4.14 3.63
CA ALA A 31 -14.75 4.96 3.86
C ALA A 31 -15.36 5.48 2.55
N GLU A 32 -14.53 5.71 1.54
CA GLU A 32 -14.97 6.28 0.26
C GLU A 32 -15.36 5.25 -0.79
N LYS A 33 -15.12 3.95 -0.53
CA LYS A 33 -15.41 2.91 -1.51
C LYS A 33 -16.84 2.43 -1.44
N SER A 34 -17.36 1.99 -2.60
CA SER A 34 -18.70 1.42 -2.73
C SER A 34 -18.68 0.27 -3.75
N GLY A 35 -19.73 -0.53 -3.79
CA GLY A 35 -19.87 -1.64 -4.72
C GLY A 35 -19.54 -3.00 -4.09
N ILE A 36 -19.71 -4.06 -4.90
CA ILE A 36 -19.57 -5.45 -4.42
C ILE A 36 -18.14 -5.78 -3.99
N SER A 37 -17.15 -5.42 -4.81
CA SER A 37 -15.75 -5.68 -4.46
C SER A 37 -15.30 -4.88 -3.24
N ALA A 38 -15.82 -3.65 -3.08
CA ALA A 38 -15.55 -2.85 -1.90
C ALA A 38 -16.15 -3.46 -0.65
N ALA A 39 -17.34 -4.05 -0.75
CA ALA A 39 -17.99 -4.72 0.38
C ALA A 39 -17.15 -5.89 0.88
N ALA A 40 -16.57 -6.70 -0.03
CA ALA A 40 -15.71 -7.81 0.33
C ALA A 40 -14.44 -7.34 1.05
N VAL A 41 -13.81 -6.28 0.54
CA VAL A 41 -12.61 -5.70 1.15
C VAL A 41 -12.93 -5.13 2.54
N LYS A 42 -14.05 -4.41 2.67
CA LYS A 42 -14.49 -3.84 3.96
C LYS A 42 -14.77 -4.92 4.99
N LEU A 43 -15.38 -6.02 4.57
CA LEU A 43 -15.67 -7.14 5.47
C LEU A 43 -14.38 -7.80 5.95
N ALA A 44 -13.43 -8.04 5.03
CA ALA A 44 -12.13 -8.62 5.39
C ALA A 44 -11.37 -7.73 6.38
N TYR A 45 -11.38 -6.42 6.12
CA TYR A 45 -10.73 -5.43 7.01
C TYR A 45 -11.37 -5.44 8.40
N LYS A 46 -12.71 -5.40 8.45
CA LYS A 46 -13.44 -5.40 9.71
C LYS A 46 -13.19 -6.67 10.51
N THR A 47 -13.17 -7.81 9.84
CA THR A 47 -12.90 -9.11 10.47
C THR A 47 -11.51 -9.11 11.09
N ALA A 48 -10.49 -8.70 10.33
CA ALA A 48 -9.11 -8.66 10.82
C ALA A 48 -8.97 -7.70 12.02
N SER A 49 -9.61 -6.53 11.94
CA SER A 49 -9.55 -5.53 13.02
C SER A 49 -10.25 -6.00 14.28
N THR A 50 -11.32 -6.79 14.15
CA THR A 50 -12.09 -7.30 15.28
C THR A 50 -11.36 -8.43 16.01
N PHE A 51 -10.82 -9.39 15.25
CA PHE A 51 -10.17 -10.57 15.83
C PHE A 51 -8.73 -10.30 16.28
N ALA A 52 -8.07 -9.31 15.68
CA ALA A 52 -6.68 -9.00 15.99
C ALA A 52 -6.49 -7.48 16.00
N PRO A 53 -6.90 -6.80 17.08
CA PRO A 53 -6.69 -5.35 17.19
C PRO A 53 -5.19 -5.02 17.02
N GLY A 54 -4.88 -4.00 16.23
CA GLY A 54 -3.50 -3.65 15.92
C GLY A 54 -2.86 -4.48 14.82
N HIS A 55 -3.53 -5.53 14.35
CA HIS A 55 -2.99 -6.41 13.30
C HIS A 55 -2.76 -5.65 11.99
N ILE A 56 -3.64 -4.73 11.64
CA ILE A 56 -3.53 -3.96 10.41
C ILE A 56 -2.25 -3.11 10.43
N GLN A 57 -1.98 -2.41 11.52
CA GLN A 57 -0.76 -1.62 11.69
C GLN A 57 0.48 -2.51 11.63
N HIS A 58 0.43 -3.67 12.28
CA HIS A 58 1.52 -4.64 12.25
C HIS A 58 1.78 -5.12 10.82
N MET A 59 0.74 -5.43 10.07
CA MET A 59 0.86 -5.83 8.66
C MET A 59 1.45 -4.74 7.79
N ILE A 60 1.02 -3.49 7.98
CA ILE A 60 1.58 -2.35 7.25
C ILE A 60 3.09 -2.26 7.53
N ASN A 61 3.48 -2.34 8.79
CA ASN A 61 4.90 -2.28 9.17
C ASN A 61 5.69 -3.42 8.53
N THR A 62 5.13 -4.61 8.51
CA THR A 62 5.77 -5.81 7.92
C THR A 62 5.92 -5.67 6.40
N LEU A 63 4.92 -5.11 5.72
CA LEU A 63 4.91 -4.99 4.26
C LEU A 63 5.68 -3.78 3.75
N LEU A 64 5.93 -2.80 4.60
CA LEU A 64 6.50 -1.51 4.19
C LEU A 64 7.84 -1.64 3.46
N PRO A 65 8.81 -2.45 3.91
CA PRO A 65 10.08 -2.61 3.18
C PRO A 65 9.89 -3.12 1.75
N GLY A 66 9.03 -4.12 1.57
CA GLY A 66 8.74 -4.66 0.24
C GLY A 66 8.04 -3.64 -0.65
N MET A 67 7.11 -2.86 -0.09
CA MET A 67 6.43 -1.78 -0.82
C MET A 67 7.43 -0.73 -1.28
N ALA A 68 8.35 -0.32 -0.41
CA ALA A 68 9.40 0.63 -0.77
C ALA A 68 10.27 0.09 -1.91
N ASP A 69 10.65 -1.19 -1.85
CA ASP A 69 11.44 -1.82 -2.91
C ASP A 69 10.70 -1.83 -4.25
N GLN A 70 9.42 -2.19 -4.25
CA GLN A 70 8.64 -2.28 -5.47
C GLN A 70 8.33 -0.91 -6.08
N LEU A 71 8.20 0.12 -5.27
CA LEU A 71 7.95 1.47 -5.75
C LEU A 71 9.24 2.24 -6.08
N GLN A 72 10.40 1.73 -5.71
CA GLN A 72 11.68 2.41 -5.95
C GLN A 72 11.92 2.75 -7.43
N PRO A 73 11.67 1.85 -8.40
CA PRO A 73 11.84 2.22 -9.81
C PRO A 73 10.97 3.39 -10.25
N PHE A 74 9.74 3.46 -9.74
CA PHE A 74 8.83 4.58 -10.04
C PHE A 74 9.34 5.88 -9.43
N TRP A 75 9.86 5.83 -8.22
CA TRP A 75 10.45 6.97 -7.53
C TRP A 75 11.67 7.50 -8.28
N ALA A 76 12.55 6.60 -8.72
CA ALA A 76 13.75 6.96 -9.47
C ALA A 76 13.37 7.62 -10.80
N ASP A 77 12.43 7.06 -11.54
CA ASP A 77 11.94 7.60 -12.81
C ASP A 77 11.29 8.97 -12.61
N PHE A 78 10.48 9.11 -11.57
CA PHE A 78 9.82 10.37 -11.24
C PHE A 78 10.85 11.47 -11.00
N ASN A 79 11.87 11.18 -10.21
CA ASN A 79 12.93 12.16 -9.93
C ASN A 79 13.75 12.49 -11.18
N ALA A 80 14.02 11.50 -12.02
CA ALA A 80 14.76 11.71 -13.27
C ALA A 80 13.97 12.55 -14.28
N SER A 81 12.64 12.42 -14.27
CA SER A 81 11.78 13.17 -15.19
C SER A 81 11.49 14.59 -14.74
N GLY A 82 11.87 14.95 -13.51
CA GLY A 82 11.62 16.29 -12.96
C GLY A 82 10.17 16.56 -12.62
N GLY A 83 9.37 15.52 -12.37
CA GLY A 83 7.98 15.66 -12.00
C GLY A 83 7.78 16.38 -10.66
N SER A 84 6.60 16.96 -10.46
CA SER A 84 6.28 17.74 -9.27
C SER A 84 5.35 17.03 -8.29
N ALA A 85 4.62 16.00 -8.74
CA ALA A 85 3.65 15.29 -7.90
C ALA A 85 3.75 13.78 -8.14
N PHE A 86 4.30 13.06 -7.17
CA PHE A 86 4.50 11.62 -7.27
C PHE A 86 3.17 10.87 -7.33
N GLY A 87 2.14 11.37 -6.63
CA GLY A 87 0.80 10.79 -6.72
C GLY A 87 0.24 10.78 -8.13
N ASP A 88 0.43 11.89 -8.86
CA ASP A 88 0.00 11.98 -10.26
C ASP A 88 0.81 11.03 -11.14
N TYR A 89 2.11 10.93 -10.88
CA TYR A 89 2.98 10.00 -11.61
C TYR A 89 2.54 8.56 -11.43
N LEU A 90 2.27 8.15 -10.19
CA LEU A 90 1.79 6.79 -9.90
C LEU A 90 0.43 6.52 -10.55
N ALA A 91 -0.47 7.49 -10.51
CA ALA A 91 -1.80 7.35 -11.12
C ALA A 91 -1.69 7.15 -12.63
N LYS A 92 -0.75 7.82 -13.27
CA LYS A 92 -0.49 7.69 -14.70
C LYS A 92 0.01 6.28 -15.07
N HIS A 93 0.73 5.63 -14.15
CA HIS A 93 1.25 4.29 -14.31
C HIS A 93 0.49 3.29 -13.42
N GLY A 94 -0.81 3.53 -13.23
CA GLY A 94 -1.64 2.84 -12.27
C GLY A 94 -1.63 1.32 -12.40
N ASP A 95 -1.69 0.80 -13.63
CA ASP A 95 -1.70 -0.64 -13.87
C ASP A 95 -0.42 -1.30 -13.33
N VAL A 96 0.73 -0.73 -13.69
CA VAL A 96 2.03 -1.31 -13.32
C VAL A 96 2.32 -1.08 -11.85
N ALA A 97 2.03 0.13 -11.35
CA ALA A 97 2.28 0.48 -9.96
C ALA A 97 1.43 -0.35 -9.00
N SER A 98 0.13 -0.54 -9.31
CA SER A 98 -0.74 -1.35 -8.48
C SER A 98 -0.31 -2.81 -8.44
N GLU A 99 0.08 -3.38 -9.57
CA GLU A 99 0.58 -4.75 -9.61
C GLU A 99 1.91 -4.90 -8.86
N ALA A 100 2.79 -3.90 -8.94
CA ALA A 100 4.02 -3.89 -8.18
C ALA A 100 3.74 -3.94 -6.67
N MET A 101 2.81 -3.13 -6.19
CA MET A 101 2.42 -3.13 -4.78
C MET A 101 1.77 -4.46 -4.39
N LEU A 102 0.87 -4.98 -5.22
CA LEU A 102 0.17 -6.23 -4.92
C LEU A 102 1.09 -7.44 -4.97
N SER A 103 2.22 -7.37 -5.70
CA SER A 103 3.21 -8.45 -5.67
C SER A 103 3.74 -8.70 -4.26
N VAL A 104 3.82 -7.65 -3.44
CA VAL A 104 4.26 -7.76 -2.03
C VAL A 104 3.23 -8.51 -1.21
N THR A 105 1.95 -8.17 -1.35
CA THR A 105 0.87 -8.86 -0.63
C THR A 105 0.66 -10.27 -1.15
N ASP A 106 0.81 -10.49 -2.46
CA ASP A 106 0.75 -11.84 -3.06
C ASP A 106 1.81 -12.76 -2.46
N ALA A 107 3.05 -12.27 -2.35
CA ALA A 107 4.15 -13.04 -1.78
C ALA A 107 3.89 -13.36 -0.30
N ARG A 108 3.36 -12.40 0.44
CA ARG A 108 3.03 -12.59 1.86
C ARG A 108 1.92 -13.63 2.03
N ALA A 109 0.88 -13.58 1.20
CA ALA A 109 -0.21 -14.55 1.24
C ALA A 109 0.29 -15.95 0.88
N ALA A 110 1.14 -16.07 -0.13
CA ALA A 110 1.71 -17.36 -0.54
C ALA A 110 2.61 -17.95 0.54
N ALA A 111 3.25 -17.12 1.35
CA ALA A 111 4.09 -17.56 2.46
C ALA A 111 3.28 -17.90 3.72
N SER A 112 1.98 -17.61 3.75
CA SER A 112 1.14 -17.89 4.91
C SER A 112 0.98 -19.40 5.10
N LYS A 113 1.13 -19.85 6.35
CA LYS A 113 0.92 -21.25 6.74
C LYS A 113 -0.55 -21.55 7.04
N ARG A 114 -1.43 -20.55 6.98
CA ARG A 114 -2.85 -20.67 7.29
C ARG A 114 -3.67 -20.67 6.01
N PRO A 115 -4.24 -21.82 5.60
CA PRO A 115 -5.03 -21.89 4.37
C PRO A 115 -6.21 -20.93 4.33
N ILE A 116 -6.81 -20.65 5.49
CA ILE A 116 -7.95 -19.73 5.56
C ILE A 116 -7.55 -18.29 5.19
N ILE A 117 -6.34 -17.86 5.58
CA ILE A 117 -5.81 -16.55 5.23
C ILE A 117 -5.53 -16.45 3.74
N TYR A 118 -4.91 -17.48 3.17
CA TYR A 118 -4.64 -17.57 1.74
C TYR A 118 -5.93 -17.49 0.92
N ARG A 119 -6.96 -18.25 1.33
CA ARG A 119 -8.26 -18.24 0.66
C ARG A 119 -8.97 -16.90 0.77
N ALA A 120 -8.94 -16.30 1.96
CA ALA A 120 -9.54 -14.97 2.18
C ALA A 120 -8.87 -13.92 1.29
N TYR A 121 -7.56 -13.96 1.18
CA TYR A 121 -6.81 -13.07 0.30
C TYR A 121 -7.23 -13.27 -1.16
N GLY A 122 -7.33 -14.52 -1.62
CA GLY A 122 -7.76 -14.84 -2.98
C GLY A 122 -9.14 -14.28 -3.31
N THR A 123 -10.04 -14.26 -2.33
CA THR A 123 -11.40 -13.73 -2.50
C THR A 123 -11.37 -12.23 -2.83
N VAL A 124 -10.46 -11.45 -2.21
CA VAL A 124 -10.41 -10.00 -2.41
C VAL A 124 -9.41 -9.60 -3.50
N ARG A 125 -8.46 -10.47 -3.84
CA ARG A 125 -7.36 -10.14 -4.77
C ARG A 125 -7.85 -9.73 -6.15
N GLY A 126 -8.91 -10.34 -6.65
CA GLY A 126 -9.45 -10.07 -7.99
C GLY A 126 -9.86 -8.61 -8.18
N GLY A 127 -10.38 -7.96 -7.15
CA GLY A 127 -10.77 -6.55 -7.19
C GLY A 127 -9.73 -5.61 -6.60
N ALA A 128 -8.65 -6.14 -6.03
CA ALA A 128 -7.70 -5.35 -5.26
C ALA A 128 -6.94 -4.33 -6.12
N ALA A 129 -6.56 -4.70 -7.34
CA ALA A 129 -5.82 -3.81 -8.24
C ALA A 129 -6.57 -2.50 -8.47
N LYS A 130 -7.87 -2.57 -8.66
CA LYS A 130 -8.71 -1.40 -8.87
C LYS A 130 -8.70 -0.48 -7.64
N HIS A 131 -8.77 -1.06 -6.45
CA HIS A 131 -8.75 -0.29 -5.21
C HIS A 131 -7.37 0.31 -4.95
N VAL A 132 -6.30 -0.42 -5.24
CA VAL A 132 -4.93 0.11 -5.11
C VAL A 132 -4.71 1.25 -6.10
N GLN A 133 -5.16 1.12 -7.35
CA GLN A 133 -5.05 2.19 -8.33
C GLN A 133 -5.75 3.46 -7.83
N ALA A 134 -6.93 3.34 -7.24
CA ALA A 134 -7.66 4.47 -6.68
C ALA A 134 -6.89 5.16 -5.53
N ALA A 135 -6.07 4.41 -4.80
CA ALA A 135 -5.31 4.93 -3.68
C ALA A 135 -3.96 5.54 -4.07
N LEU A 136 -3.49 5.31 -5.30
CA LEU A 136 -2.15 5.74 -5.72
C LEU A 136 -1.88 7.24 -5.54
N PRO A 137 -2.83 8.15 -5.84
CA PRO A 137 -2.58 9.57 -5.57
C PRO A 137 -2.23 9.84 -4.10
N ARG A 138 -2.92 9.20 -3.17
CA ARG A 138 -2.66 9.34 -1.74
C ARG A 138 -1.34 8.67 -1.33
N VAL A 139 -1.00 7.55 -1.95
CA VAL A 139 0.28 6.88 -1.72
C VAL A 139 1.43 7.81 -2.12
N GLY A 140 1.33 8.44 -3.29
CA GLY A 140 2.34 9.39 -3.73
C GLY A 140 2.45 10.59 -2.82
N ASP A 141 1.32 11.13 -2.36
CA ASP A 141 1.30 12.26 -1.43
C ASP A 141 1.97 11.90 -0.09
N LEU A 142 1.73 10.69 0.39
CA LEU A 142 2.37 10.19 1.61
C LEU A 142 3.89 10.15 1.45
N VAL A 143 4.38 9.63 0.34
CA VAL A 143 5.82 9.58 0.05
C VAL A 143 6.40 10.99 0.02
N MET A 144 5.75 11.91 -0.68
CA MET A 144 6.21 13.29 -0.81
C MET A 144 6.28 14.00 0.55
N LYS A 145 5.35 13.69 1.45
CA LYS A 145 5.32 14.23 2.80
C LYS A 145 6.63 13.96 3.56
N TYR A 146 7.22 12.79 3.35
CA TYR A 146 8.45 12.39 4.06
C TYR A 146 9.71 12.59 3.24
N ALA A 147 9.57 12.84 1.94
CA ALA A 147 10.72 13.06 1.06
C ALA A 147 11.32 14.45 1.19
N TYR A 148 10.55 15.41 1.67
CA TYR A 148 10.97 16.83 1.73
C TYR A 148 10.72 17.47 3.08
#